data_c6428d7348229fbf0e2d2cc295d3b7f9
#
_entry.id   c6428d7348229fbf0e2d2cc295d3b7f9
#
_cell.length_a   1.000
_cell.length_b   1.000
_cell.length_c   1.000
_cell.angle_alpha   90.00
_cell.angle_beta   90.00
_cell.angle_gamma   90.00
#
_symmetry.space_group_name_H-M   'P 1'
#
loop_
_entity.id
_entity.type
_entity.pdbx_description
1 polymer ?
#
loop_
_entity_poly.entity_id
_entity_poly.type
_entity_poly.pdbx_seq_one_letter_code
_entity_poly.pdbx_strand_id
1 'polypeptide(L)'
;MTQVNNSLGAVTISLHWLVGLTFIGLMAVGIYMEETHAYALYPLHKSVGALLLLLVIPRIVWRLKQGFPAAEGDASPAAQILAKTVQYALLAGTLLMPLSGIMMSAFGGHGLAVFGLEIFPMNPDPADPNEVIPFNGLLAQVGHVIHGLGGKLMILAVVLHLAGALKHHFIDKDKTLVRMVKP
;
A
#
# COMPACT_ATOMS: atom_id res chain seq x y z
N MET A 1 -27.74 5.13 29.65
CA MET A 1 -26.38 5.35 29.10
C MET A 1 -26.14 4.25 28.07
N THR A 2 -26.36 4.54 26.79
CA THR A 2 -26.05 3.61 25.70
C THR A 2 -24.53 3.48 25.60
N GLN A 3 -23.99 2.30 25.92
CA GLN A 3 -22.59 1.99 25.64
C GLN A 3 -22.41 2.14 24.13
N VAL A 4 -21.68 3.16 23.70
CA VAL A 4 -21.20 3.26 22.32
C VAL A 4 -20.27 2.08 22.13
N ASN A 5 -20.70 1.12 21.33
CA ASN A 5 -19.92 -0.06 21.03
C ASN A 5 -18.71 0.40 20.18
N ASN A 6 -17.56 0.61 20.85
CA ASN A 6 -16.31 1.09 20.23
C ASN A 6 -15.55 -0.02 19.48
N SER A 7 -16.19 -1.19 19.24
CA SER A 7 -15.58 -2.27 18.49
C SER A 7 -15.53 -1.92 16.99
N LEU A 8 -14.42 -2.24 16.38
CA LEU A 8 -14.29 -2.17 14.92
C LEU A 8 -14.93 -3.42 14.32
N GLY A 9 -15.83 -3.25 13.35
CA GLY A 9 -16.48 -4.38 12.70
C GLY A 9 -15.47 -5.31 12.01
N ALA A 10 -15.79 -6.61 11.91
CA ALA A 10 -14.94 -7.64 11.31
C ALA A 10 -14.44 -7.27 9.90
N VAL A 11 -15.28 -6.62 9.07
CA VAL A 11 -14.90 -6.15 7.73
C VAL A 11 -13.73 -5.15 7.79
N THR A 12 -13.79 -4.18 8.71
CA THR A 12 -12.70 -3.21 8.91
C THR A 12 -11.39 -3.89 9.29
N ILE A 13 -11.44 -4.82 10.23
CA ILE A 13 -10.28 -5.56 10.72
C ILE A 13 -9.70 -6.44 9.61
N SER A 14 -10.54 -7.23 8.94
CA SER A 14 -10.08 -8.13 7.86
C SER A 14 -9.45 -7.37 6.71
N LEU A 15 -10.08 -6.30 6.22
CA LEU A 15 -9.52 -5.47 5.14
C LEU A 15 -8.23 -4.77 5.57
N HIS A 16 -8.13 -4.35 6.84
CA HIS A 16 -6.89 -3.74 7.34
C HIS A 16 -5.72 -4.72 7.30
N TRP A 17 -5.90 -5.91 7.89
CA TRP A 17 -4.82 -6.89 7.97
C TRP A 17 -4.47 -7.48 6.61
N LEU A 18 -5.46 -7.80 5.79
CA LEU A 18 -5.22 -8.36 4.46
C LEU A 18 -4.44 -7.38 3.57
N VAL A 19 -4.89 -6.12 3.49
CA VAL A 19 -4.18 -5.08 2.72
C VAL A 19 -2.83 -4.77 3.37
N GLY A 20 -2.77 -4.61 4.68
CA GLY A 20 -1.54 -4.23 5.39
C GLY A 20 -0.43 -5.27 5.25
N LEU A 21 -0.74 -6.55 5.49
CA LEU A 21 0.26 -7.63 5.38
C LEU A 21 0.71 -7.84 3.93
N THR A 22 -0.23 -7.83 2.97
CA THR A 22 0.12 -7.94 1.55
C THR A 22 1.00 -6.78 1.11
N PHE A 23 0.67 -5.55 1.54
CA PHE A 23 1.45 -4.36 1.21
C PHE A 23 2.87 -4.40 1.79
N ILE A 24 3.02 -4.79 3.07
CA ILE A 24 4.33 -4.95 3.71
C ILE A 24 5.15 -6.05 3.00
N GLY A 25 4.52 -7.17 2.63
CA GLY A 25 5.17 -8.22 1.86
C GLY A 25 5.67 -7.73 0.50
N LEU A 26 4.84 -6.97 -0.23
CA LEU A 26 5.24 -6.36 -1.51
C LEU A 26 6.36 -5.33 -1.35
N MET A 27 6.37 -4.55 -0.27
CA MET A 27 7.47 -3.62 0.02
C MET A 27 8.78 -4.39 0.27
N ALA A 28 8.74 -5.45 1.08
CA ALA A 28 9.92 -6.27 1.35
C ALA A 28 10.47 -6.92 0.07
N VAL A 29 9.58 -7.48 -0.77
CA VAL A 29 9.95 -8.04 -2.07
C VAL A 29 10.51 -6.95 -2.99
N GLY A 30 9.90 -5.75 -3.02
CA GLY A 30 10.37 -4.63 -3.83
C GLY A 30 11.79 -4.18 -3.45
N ILE A 31 12.05 -4.02 -2.15
CA ILE A 31 13.40 -3.71 -1.64
C ILE A 31 14.39 -4.81 -2.04
N TYR A 32 14.02 -6.07 -1.83
CA TYR A 32 14.88 -7.19 -2.18
C TYR A 32 15.21 -7.23 -3.68
N MET A 33 14.22 -6.98 -4.55
CA MET A 33 14.42 -6.92 -6.01
C MET A 33 15.37 -5.78 -6.40
N GLU A 34 15.24 -4.60 -5.78
CA GLU A 34 16.09 -3.44 -6.06
C GLU A 34 17.54 -3.72 -5.66
N GLU A 35 17.77 -4.26 -4.46
CA GLU A 35 19.11 -4.50 -3.92
C GLU A 35 19.85 -5.68 -4.58
N THR A 36 19.12 -6.71 -5.01
CA THR A 36 19.71 -7.97 -5.51
C THR A 36 19.56 -8.19 -7.01
N HIS A 37 18.86 -7.27 -7.71
CA HIS A 37 18.52 -7.43 -9.14
C HIS A 37 17.76 -8.74 -9.42
N ALA A 38 16.90 -9.16 -8.48
CA ALA A 38 16.14 -10.42 -8.58
C ALA A 38 14.99 -10.32 -9.59
N TYR A 39 15.32 -10.24 -10.89
CA TYR A 39 14.35 -10.03 -11.99
C TYR A 39 13.26 -11.11 -12.05
N ALA A 40 13.56 -12.33 -11.59
CA ALA A 40 12.59 -13.42 -11.54
C ALA A 40 11.36 -13.15 -10.64
N LEU A 41 11.45 -12.18 -9.71
CA LEU A 41 10.35 -11.81 -8.82
C LEU A 41 9.43 -10.73 -9.40
N TYR A 42 9.81 -10.06 -10.49
CA TYR A 42 8.99 -9.00 -11.08
C TYR A 42 7.59 -9.47 -11.50
N PRO A 43 7.41 -10.65 -12.15
CA PRO A 43 6.06 -11.14 -12.48
C PRO A 43 5.18 -11.35 -11.26
N LEU A 44 5.73 -11.89 -10.17
CA LEU A 44 5.01 -12.09 -8.92
C LEU A 44 4.64 -10.75 -8.27
N HIS A 45 5.60 -9.84 -8.14
CA HIS A 45 5.38 -8.50 -7.58
C HIS A 45 4.31 -7.73 -8.35
N LYS A 46 4.37 -7.72 -9.69
CA LYS A 46 3.36 -7.08 -10.55
C LYS A 46 1.98 -7.72 -10.37
N SER A 47 1.91 -9.05 -10.37
CA SER A 47 0.64 -9.79 -10.25
C SER A 47 -0.05 -9.50 -8.92
N VAL A 48 0.67 -9.67 -7.81
CA VAL A 48 0.12 -9.42 -6.46
C VAL A 48 -0.18 -7.93 -6.27
N GLY A 49 0.68 -7.04 -6.78
CA GLY A 49 0.47 -5.59 -6.73
C GLY A 49 -0.77 -5.15 -7.48
N ALA A 50 -1.03 -5.69 -8.67
CA ALA A 50 -2.24 -5.39 -9.43
C ALA A 50 -3.50 -5.92 -8.73
N LEU A 51 -3.47 -7.16 -8.21
CA LEU A 51 -4.60 -7.72 -7.46
C LEU A 51 -4.87 -7.00 -6.14
N LEU A 52 -3.85 -6.38 -5.54
CA LEU A 52 -4.03 -5.60 -4.32
C LEU A 52 -5.03 -4.45 -4.50
N LEU A 53 -5.17 -3.88 -5.71
CA LEU A 53 -6.19 -2.86 -6.01
C LEU A 53 -7.62 -3.36 -5.75
N LEU A 54 -7.90 -4.64 -5.98
CA LEU A 54 -9.22 -5.23 -5.71
C LEU A 54 -9.57 -5.24 -4.23
N LEU A 55 -8.57 -5.16 -3.35
CA LEU A 55 -8.73 -5.07 -1.91
C LEU A 55 -8.65 -3.62 -1.41
N VAL A 56 -7.78 -2.82 -2.02
CA VAL A 56 -7.55 -1.43 -1.63
C VAL A 56 -8.76 -0.56 -1.95
N ILE A 57 -9.37 -0.72 -3.14
CA ILE A 57 -10.54 0.08 -3.54
C ILE A 57 -11.72 -0.13 -2.56
N PRO A 58 -12.19 -1.36 -2.28
CA PRO A 58 -13.22 -1.59 -1.28
C PRO A 58 -12.83 -1.07 0.11
N ARG A 59 -11.56 -1.22 0.52
CA ARG A 59 -11.07 -0.71 1.80
C ARG A 59 -11.18 0.81 1.89
N ILE A 60 -10.80 1.54 0.84
CA ILE A 60 -10.91 3.00 0.81
C ILE A 60 -12.37 3.43 0.87
N VAL A 61 -13.24 2.85 0.01
CA VAL A 61 -14.67 3.16 0.02
C VAL A 61 -15.28 2.88 1.38
N TRP A 62 -14.93 1.75 2.00
CA TRP A 62 -15.39 1.39 3.33
C TRP A 62 -14.93 2.39 4.39
N ARG A 63 -13.65 2.78 4.35
CA ARG A 63 -13.06 3.76 5.28
C ARG A 63 -13.69 5.14 5.14
N LEU A 64 -13.94 5.60 3.92
CA LEU A 64 -14.60 6.88 3.67
C LEU A 64 -16.05 6.90 4.17
N LYS A 65 -16.77 5.78 4.08
CA LYS A 65 -18.13 5.65 4.60
C LYS A 65 -18.17 5.60 6.14
N GLN A 66 -17.22 4.91 6.77
CA GLN A 66 -17.19 4.72 8.23
C GLN A 66 -16.49 5.87 8.96
N GLY A 67 -15.65 6.66 8.26
CA GLY A 67 -14.76 7.62 8.89
C GLY A 67 -13.59 6.94 9.62
N PHE A 68 -12.67 7.74 10.16
CA PHE A 68 -11.60 7.23 10.99
C PHE A 68 -12.10 7.01 12.43
N PRO A 69 -11.68 5.93 13.11
CA PRO A 69 -12.01 5.72 14.51
C PRO A 69 -11.55 6.91 15.36
N ALA A 70 -12.34 7.24 16.38
CA ALA A 70 -11.92 8.22 17.36
C ALA A 70 -10.60 7.76 18.04
N ALA A 71 -9.71 8.72 18.29
CA ALA A 71 -8.52 8.47 19.06
C ALA A 71 -8.92 8.03 20.47
N GLU A 72 -8.17 7.08 21.04
CA GLU A 72 -8.31 6.72 22.46
C GLU A 72 -7.26 7.50 23.27
N GLY A 73 -7.65 7.86 24.50
CA GLY A 73 -6.76 8.56 25.43
C GLY A 73 -6.57 10.07 25.12
N ASP A 74 -5.77 10.71 25.98
CA ASP A 74 -5.49 12.15 25.97
C ASP A 74 -4.18 12.45 25.20
N ALA A 75 -4.15 12.10 23.90
CA ALA A 75 -2.99 12.43 23.09
C ALA A 75 -2.87 13.95 22.87
N SER A 76 -1.65 14.48 22.90
CA SER A 76 -1.39 15.88 22.58
C SER A 76 -1.89 16.24 21.16
N PRO A 77 -2.24 17.52 20.91
CA PRO A 77 -2.67 17.96 19.58
C PRO A 77 -1.68 17.62 18.48
N ALA A 78 -0.38 17.75 18.74
CA ALA A 78 0.68 17.40 17.79
C ALA A 78 0.68 15.89 17.46
N ALA A 79 0.53 15.02 18.47
CA ALA A 79 0.44 13.58 18.27
C ALA A 79 -0.81 13.18 17.47
N GLN A 80 -1.93 13.84 17.70
CA GLN A 80 -3.16 13.61 16.94
C GLN A 80 -3.01 14.02 15.46
N ILE A 81 -2.36 15.16 15.18
CA ILE A 81 -2.06 15.61 13.81
C ILE A 81 -1.14 14.61 13.13
N LEU A 82 -0.05 14.19 13.78
CA LEU A 82 0.87 13.21 13.22
C LEU A 82 0.16 11.88 12.91
N ALA A 83 -0.65 11.36 13.84
CA ALA A 83 -1.40 10.14 13.64
C ALA A 83 -2.34 10.22 12.44
N LYS A 84 -3.11 11.32 12.31
CA LYS A 84 -3.99 11.56 11.16
C LYS A 84 -3.20 11.66 9.85
N THR A 85 -2.09 12.40 9.84
CA THR A 85 -1.23 12.53 8.66
C THR A 85 -0.72 11.18 8.19
N VAL A 86 -0.20 10.35 9.10
CA VAL A 86 0.27 8.99 8.79
C VAL A 86 -0.87 8.11 8.28
N GLN A 87 -2.05 8.17 8.88
CA GLN A 87 -3.22 7.40 8.45
C GLN A 87 -3.67 7.77 7.03
N TYR A 88 -3.73 9.08 6.70
CA TYR A 88 -4.06 9.54 5.35
C TYR A 88 -2.97 9.19 4.34
N ALA A 89 -1.69 9.35 4.71
CA ALA A 89 -0.57 8.97 3.85
C ALA A 89 -0.60 7.47 3.52
N LEU A 90 -0.85 6.61 4.52
CA LEU A 90 -1.00 5.18 4.30
C LEU A 90 -2.21 4.85 3.42
N LEU A 91 -3.36 5.50 3.64
CA LEU A 91 -4.55 5.26 2.83
C LEU A 91 -4.33 5.65 1.37
N ALA A 92 -3.78 6.84 1.13
CA ALA A 92 -3.47 7.32 -0.22
C ALA A 92 -2.36 6.48 -0.87
N GLY A 93 -1.30 6.18 -0.12
CA GLY A 93 -0.15 5.41 -0.61
C GLY A 93 -0.52 3.97 -0.99
N THR A 94 -1.41 3.30 -0.22
CA THR A 94 -1.87 1.95 -0.60
C THR A 94 -2.59 1.93 -1.96
N LEU A 95 -3.16 3.04 -2.42
CA LEU A 95 -3.74 3.19 -3.76
C LEU A 95 -2.69 3.59 -4.80
N LEU A 96 -1.88 4.62 -4.47
CA LEU A 96 -0.93 5.20 -5.42
C LEU A 96 0.19 4.22 -5.82
N MET A 97 0.63 3.37 -4.90
CA MET A 97 1.70 2.41 -5.17
C MET A 97 1.34 1.40 -6.27
N PRO A 98 0.23 0.64 -6.19
CA PRO A 98 -0.10 -0.27 -7.29
C PRO A 98 -0.45 0.48 -8.58
N LEU A 99 -1.11 1.63 -8.53
CA LEU A 99 -1.41 2.43 -9.73
C LEU A 99 -0.14 2.91 -10.43
N SER A 100 0.83 3.44 -9.69
CA SER A 100 2.10 3.90 -10.26
C SER A 100 2.94 2.75 -10.81
N GLY A 101 2.92 1.58 -10.15
CA GLY A 101 3.59 0.37 -10.65
C GLY A 101 2.99 -0.12 -11.97
N ILE A 102 1.66 -0.12 -12.08
CA ILE A 102 0.96 -0.43 -13.34
C ILE A 102 1.31 0.61 -14.41
N MET A 103 1.26 1.89 -14.09
CA MET A 103 1.67 2.97 -15.02
C MET A 103 3.09 2.75 -15.53
N MET A 104 4.04 2.58 -14.64
CA MET A 104 5.45 2.37 -14.99
C MET A 104 5.62 1.18 -15.93
N SER A 105 4.99 0.04 -15.60
CA SER A 105 5.14 -1.19 -16.38
C SER A 105 4.42 -1.15 -17.72
N ALA A 106 3.15 -0.76 -17.74
CA ALA A 106 2.33 -0.75 -18.95
C ALA A 106 2.82 0.30 -19.95
N PHE A 107 2.95 1.56 -19.52
CA PHE A 107 3.41 2.63 -20.42
C PHE A 107 4.90 2.58 -20.72
N GLY A 108 5.70 1.90 -19.88
CA GLY A 108 7.13 1.67 -20.10
C GLY A 108 7.44 0.58 -21.14
N GLY A 109 6.44 -0.10 -21.68
CA GLY A 109 6.64 -1.18 -22.66
C GLY A 109 6.93 -2.56 -22.05
N HIS A 110 7.06 -2.66 -20.72
CA HIS A 110 7.32 -3.93 -20.03
C HIS A 110 6.08 -4.81 -19.86
N GLY A 111 4.91 -4.35 -20.31
CA GLY A 111 3.65 -5.06 -20.18
C GLY A 111 3.19 -5.31 -18.74
N LEU A 112 1.99 -5.83 -18.61
CA LEU A 112 1.43 -6.29 -17.34
C LEU A 112 0.73 -7.63 -17.57
N ALA A 113 1.25 -8.68 -16.94
CA ALA A 113 0.55 -9.96 -16.81
C ALA A 113 0.23 -10.23 -15.34
N VAL A 114 -0.94 -10.75 -15.06
CA VAL A 114 -1.40 -11.17 -13.73
C VAL A 114 -1.47 -12.69 -13.72
N PHE A 115 -0.48 -13.32 -13.08
CA PHE A 115 -0.30 -14.79 -13.06
C PHE A 115 -0.40 -15.44 -14.44
N GLY A 116 0.24 -14.83 -15.45
CA GLY A 116 0.26 -15.32 -16.83
C GLY A 116 -0.90 -14.81 -17.71
N LEU A 117 -1.93 -14.20 -17.14
CA LEU A 117 -2.97 -13.53 -17.92
C LEU A 117 -2.47 -12.15 -18.35
N GLU A 118 -2.24 -11.96 -19.64
CA GLU A 118 -1.82 -10.67 -20.19
C GLU A 118 -2.96 -9.64 -20.09
N ILE A 119 -2.68 -8.53 -19.40
CA ILE A 119 -3.59 -7.38 -19.26
C ILE A 119 -3.15 -6.25 -20.19
N PHE A 120 -1.83 -5.99 -20.28
CA PHE A 120 -1.20 -5.08 -21.20
C PHE A 120 -0.05 -5.80 -21.90
N PRO A 121 0.07 -5.70 -23.24
CA PRO A 121 1.14 -6.37 -23.96
C PRO A 121 2.51 -5.74 -23.66
N MET A 122 3.56 -6.53 -23.82
CA MET A 122 4.92 -6.02 -23.92
C MET A 122 5.11 -5.34 -25.30
N ASN A 123 6.06 -4.40 -25.36
CA ASN A 123 6.46 -3.73 -26.61
C ASN A 123 7.98 -3.90 -26.81
N PRO A 124 8.45 -5.11 -27.21
CA PRO A 124 9.87 -5.38 -27.42
C PRO A 124 10.44 -4.49 -28.53
N ASP A 125 11.70 -4.09 -28.38
CA ASP A 125 12.41 -3.41 -29.45
C ASP A 125 12.73 -4.39 -30.59
N PRO A 126 12.32 -4.14 -31.85
CA PRO A 126 12.68 -4.99 -32.96
C PRO A 126 14.18 -5.10 -33.23
N ALA A 127 14.97 -4.11 -32.78
CA ALA A 127 16.42 -4.10 -32.93
C ALA A 127 17.15 -4.86 -31.81
N ASP A 128 16.60 -4.91 -30.62
CA ASP A 128 17.13 -5.67 -29.47
C ASP A 128 15.98 -6.28 -28.66
N PRO A 129 15.74 -7.60 -28.79
CA PRO A 129 14.64 -8.28 -28.06
C PRO A 129 14.76 -8.25 -26.53
N ASN A 130 15.90 -7.85 -25.96
CA ASN A 130 16.07 -7.69 -24.51
C ASN A 130 15.63 -6.31 -24.00
N GLU A 131 15.37 -5.37 -24.92
CA GLU A 131 14.92 -4.03 -24.64
C GLU A 131 13.45 -3.86 -24.96
N VAL A 132 12.84 -2.81 -24.42
CA VAL A 132 11.45 -2.47 -24.71
C VAL A 132 11.32 -0.99 -25.12
N ILE A 133 10.38 -0.71 -26.00
CA ILE A 133 10.05 0.65 -26.43
C ILE A 133 8.85 1.13 -25.59
N PRO A 134 8.97 2.25 -24.84
CA PRO A 134 7.84 2.80 -24.11
C PRO A 134 6.67 3.17 -25.00
N PHE A 135 5.44 2.76 -24.63
CA PHE A 135 4.23 3.28 -25.27
C PHE A 135 4.04 4.77 -24.99
N ASN A 136 4.43 5.23 -23.80
CA ASN A 136 4.44 6.63 -23.42
C ASN A 136 5.52 6.87 -22.35
N GLY A 137 6.65 7.42 -22.76
CA GLY A 137 7.80 7.65 -21.89
C GLY A 137 7.51 8.61 -20.73
N LEU A 138 6.66 9.64 -20.94
CA LEU A 138 6.30 10.58 -19.87
C LEU A 138 5.49 9.88 -18.76
N LEU A 139 4.45 9.13 -19.12
CA LEU A 139 3.63 8.40 -18.16
C LEU A 139 4.44 7.31 -17.45
N ALA A 140 5.31 6.62 -18.17
CA ALA A 140 6.23 5.64 -17.58
C ALA A 140 7.13 6.28 -16.54
N GLN A 141 7.74 7.44 -16.87
CA GLN A 141 8.62 8.18 -15.96
C GLN A 141 7.87 8.71 -14.73
N VAL A 142 6.67 9.26 -14.90
CA VAL A 142 5.82 9.70 -13.79
C VAL A 142 5.49 8.51 -12.87
N GLY A 143 5.08 7.37 -13.46
CA GLY A 143 4.85 6.14 -12.71
C GLY A 143 6.08 5.69 -11.92
N HIS A 144 7.26 5.70 -12.55
CA HIS A 144 8.53 5.34 -11.93
C HIS A 144 8.87 6.24 -10.74
N VAL A 145 8.78 7.56 -10.90
CA VAL A 145 9.07 8.52 -9.82
C VAL A 145 8.10 8.34 -8.64
N ILE A 146 6.79 8.23 -8.92
CA ILE A 146 5.79 8.03 -7.87
C ILE A 146 6.01 6.69 -7.16
N HIS A 147 6.32 5.61 -7.89
CA HIS A 147 6.55 4.30 -7.30
C HIS A 147 7.80 4.27 -6.43
N GLY A 148 8.93 4.76 -6.95
CA GLY A 148 10.20 4.76 -6.21
C GLY A 148 10.20 5.69 -4.99
N LEU A 149 9.82 6.96 -5.18
CA LEU A 149 9.74 7.92 -4.07
C LEU A 149 8.61 7.56 -3.10
N GLY A 150 7.44 7.19 -3.64
CA GLY A 150 6.30 6.73 -2.86
C GLY A 150 6.64 5.53 -2.00
N GLY A 151 7.40 4.56 -2.53
CA GLY A 151 7.88 3.40 -1.77
C GLY A 151 8.68 3.80 -0.53
N LYS A 152 9.64 4.72 -0.68
CA LYS A 152 10.46 5.23 0.44
C LYS A 152 9.59 5.96 1.49
N LEU A 153 8.66 6.79 1.05
CA LEU A 153 7.72 7.47 1.95
C LEU A 153 6.78 6.48 2.66
N MET A 154 6.36 5.43 1.99
CA MET A 154 5.50 4.40 2.58
C MET A 154 6.24 3.56 3.62
N ILE A 155 7.53 3.27 3.42
CA ILE A 155 8.37 2.63 4.46
C ILE A 155 8.35 3.47 5.73
N LEU A 156 8.62 4.78 5.62
CA LEU A 156 8.59 5.70 6.75
C LEU A 156 7.19 5.73 7.41
N ALA A 157 6.13 5.83 6.61
CA ALA A 157 4.75 5.87 7.12
C ALA A 157 4.37 4.57 7.85
N VAL A 158 4.77 3.40 7.33
CA VAL A 158 4.54 2.10 7.98
C VAL A 158 5.32 2.01 9.30
N VAL A 159 6.58 2.43 9.34
CA VAL A 159 7.39 2.44 10.57
C VAL A 159 6.75 3.35 11.64
N LEU A 160 6.33 4.56 11.26
CA LEU A 160 5.65 5.48 12.17
C LEU A 160 4.30 4.92 12.66
N HIS A 161 3.55 4.26 11.78
CA HIS A 161 2.28 3.63 12.11
C HIS A 161 2.47 2.49 13.13
N LEU A 162 3.43 1.60 12.89
CA LEU A 162 3.74 0.50 13.80
C LEU A 162 4.27 1.03 15.14
N ALA A 163 5.18 2.00 15.13
CA ALA A 163 5.70 2.62 16.35
C ALA A 163 4.57 3.28 17.16
N GLY A 164 3.64 3.98 16.50
CA GLY A 164 2.45 4.53 17.15
C GLY A 164 1.56 3.47 17.77
N ALA A 165 1.28 2.38 17.04
CA ALA A 165 0.47 1.27 17.55
C ALA A 165 1.11 0.58 18.76
N LEU A 166 2.44 0.37 18.72
CA LEU A 166 3.18 -0.20 19.86
C LEU A 166 3.23 0.76 21.04
N LYS A 167 3.39 2.06 20.81
CA LYS A 167 3.33 3.08 21.87
C LYS A 167 1.97 3.03 22.57
N HIS A 168 0.87 3.03 21.82
CA HIS A 168 -0.48 2.93 22.39
C HIS A 168 -0.65 1.66 23.21
N HIS A 169 -0.10 0.53 22.77
CA HIS A 169 -0.24 -0.75 23.46
C HIS A 169 0.62 -0.84 24.73
N PHE A 170 1.92 -0.48 24.66
CA PHE A 170 2.86 -0.73 25.76
C PHE A 170 3.02 0.46 26.71
N ILE A 171 2.93 1.69 26.20
CA ILE A 171 3.16 2.92 26.97
C ILE A 171 1.83 3.50 27.46
N ASP A 172 0.91 3.79 26.52
CA ASP A 172 -0.38 4.41 26.86
C ASP A 172 -1.36 3.37 27.44
N LYS A 173 -1.13 2.08 27.16
CA LYS A 173 -1.93 0.93 27.63
C LYS A 173 -3.42 1.06 27.29
N ASP A 174 -3.72 1.68 26.16
CA ASP A 174 -5.06 1.83 25.64
C ASP A 174 -5.50 0.64 24.75
N LYS A 175 -6.71 0.69 24.23
CA LYS A 175 -7.30 -0.40 23.45
C LYS A 175 -7.06 -0.29 21.94
N THR A 176 -6.25 0.68 21.46
CA THR A 176 -6.07 0.95 20.03
C THR A 176 -5.66 -0.30 19.26
N LEU A 177 -4.61 -0.99 19.68
CA LEU A 177 -4.17 -2.23 19.02
C LEU A 177 -5.15 -3.39 19.24
N VAL A 178 -5.70 -3.52 20.43
CA VAL A 178 -6.64 -4.61 20.79
C VAL A 178 -7.88 -4.57 19.88
N ARG A 179 -8.43 -3.37 19.61
CA ARG A 179 -9.57 -3.19 18.69
C ARG A 179 -9.28 -3.63 17.26
N MET A 180 -8.01 -3.66 16.85
CA MET A 180 -7.59 -4.11 15.51
C MET A 180 -7.40 -5.62 15.41
N VAL A 181 -7.53 -6.34 16.55
CA VAL A 181 -7.38 -7.81 16.61
C VAL A 181 -8.70 -8.50 16.99
N LYS A 182 -9.52 -7.83 17.80
CA LYS A 182 -10.80 -8.38 18.27
C LYS A 182 -11.95 -7.46 17.84
N PRO A 183 -12.93 -7.99 17.06
CA PRO A 183 -14.13 -7.27 16.65
C PRO A 183 -15.04 -6.94 17.83
#